data_d7221849ecb93a07a7dc7837ef1cb1b5
#
_entry.id   d7221849ecb93a07a7dc7837ef1cb1b5
#
_cell.length_a   1.000
_cell.length_b   1.000
_cell.length_c   1.000
_cell.angle_alpha   90.00
_cell.angle_beta   90.00
_cell.angle_gamma   90.00
#
_symmetry.space_group_name_H-M   'P 1'
#
loop_
_entity.id
_entity.type
_entity.pdbx_description
1 polymer ?
#
loop_
_entity_poly.entity_id
_entity_poly.type
_entity_poly.pdbx_seq_one_letter_code
_entity_poly.pdbx_strand_id
1 'polypeptide(L)'
;MSEKKQTLWTRDFTIITLGSVVSMFGNAMSGFALSLLVLDYTQSAFYYSIYIVLYTLPQLIMPVLSGALLDRFSRKKTIYTLDFLSAAIYAGAAFLLRSGWFSFGWLAAGVFLVGSINSIYMVAYQSFYPLLITEGNYQKAYSIASVLETFSMVMIPVATFFYNQVGIAPILAVNAVCFFVAASLETRIRQKEEYVERRRTETSSRLRQMTEDIREGMVYLKEEKGLFAVAVYFTFSALMMGCTSVLTLPYFKLTFENGEYLYMVVFGMATVGRGIAGMVHYRRPIPKDKKYAITLAVYIATSLIEGFLLYFPVPVMGVLMFASGVMGITSYTIRVSATQKYVPDERKGRFNGAFNMLNTVGSLTGEITAGALTNVIPTRVTVMLYGLICALAAVIFIGGNKNEVSRIYNTEE
;
A
#
# COMPACT_ATOMS: atom_id res chain seq x y z
N MET A 1 -43.76 -6.29 -9.45
CA MET A 1 -43.51 -5.30 -8.39
C MET A 1 -42.13 -4.69 -8.66
N SER A 2 -42.09 -3.37 -8.97
CA SER A 2 -40.81 -2.66 -9.18
C SER A 2 -40.05 -2.64 -7.87
N GLU A 3 -38.95 -3.35 -7.76
CA GLU A 3 -38.01 -3.21 -6.64
C GLU A 3 -37.57 -1.74 -6.59
N LYS A 4 -37.97 -1.04 -5.54
CA LYS A 4 -37.46 0.29 -5.26
C LYS A 4 -35.93 0.15 -5.10
N LYS A 5 -35.15 0.59 -6.08
CA LYS A 5 -33.70 0.69 -5.98
C LYS A 5 -33.37 1.45 -4.70
N GLN A 6 -32.86 0.75 -3.70
CA GLN A 6 -32.42 1.38 -2.46
C GLN A 6 -31.25 2.32 -2.76
N THR A 7 -31.30 3.54 -2.21
CA THR A 7 -30.20 4.50 -2.39
C THR A 7 -28.96 4.03 -1.65
N LEU A 8 -27.78 4.22 -2.25
CA LEU A 8 -26.50 3.97 -1.58
C LEU A 8 -26.28 4.92 -0.39
N TRP A 9 -26.70 6.18 -0.55
CA TRP A 9 -26.48 7.25 0.44
C TRP A 9 -27.47 7.13 1.61
N THR A 10 -27.33 6.02 2.36
CA THR A 10 -27.96 5.89 3.67
C THR A 10 -27.24 6.78 4.68
N ARG A 11 -27.88 7.06 5.81
CA ARG A 11 -27.27 7.84 6.89
C ARG A 11 -25.93 7.25 7.32
N ASP A 12 -25.87 5.94 7.54
CA ASP A 12 -24.69 5.26 8.07
C ASP A 12 -23.57 5.19 7.01
N PHE A 13 -23.91 4.94 5.74
CA PHE A 13 -22.95 5.00 4.64
C PHE A 13 -22.38 6.41 4.44
N THR A 14 -23.22 7.45 4.58
CA THR A 14 -22.76 8.85 4.49
C THR A 14 -21.81 9.19 5.62
N ILE A 15 -22.11 8.76 6.86
CA ILE A 15 -21.25 9.01 8.02
C ILE A 15 -19.88 8.34 7.84
N ILE A 16 -19.84 7.06 7.50
CA ILE A 16 -18.55 6.37 7.33
C ILE A 16 -17.74 6.96 6.18
N THR A 17 -18.38 7.33 5.07
CA THR A 17 -17.69 7.95 3.93
C THR A 17 -17.11 9.31 4.30
N LEU A 18 -17.87 10.18 4.97
CA LEU A 18 -17.38 11.50 5.42
C LEU A 18 -16.25 11.35 6.45
N GLY A 19 -16.40 10.44 7.42
CA GLY A 19 -15.35 10.13 8.39
C GLY A 19 -14.06 9.70 7.70
N SER A 20 -14.17 8.74 6.76
CA SER A 20 -13.03 8.27 5.97
C SER A 20 -12.37 9.37 5.15
N VAL A 21 -13.14 10.25 4.50
CA VAL A 21 -12.58 11.40 3.75
C VAL A 21 -11.71 12.24 4.65
N VAL A 22 -12.24 12.64 5.81
CA VAL A 22 -11.54 13.54 6.73
C VAL A 22 -10.29 12.89 7.30
N SER A 23 -10.35 11.64 7.75
CA SER A 23 -9.21 10.92 8.32
C SER A 23 -8.15 10.57 7.26
N MET A 24 -8.55 10.18 6.05
CA MET A 24 -7.60 9.88 4.96
C MET A 24 -6.79 11.10 4.54
N PHE A 25 -7.42 12.27 4.39
CA PHE A 25 -6.71 13.49 4.04
C PHE A 25 -5.72 13.92 5.13
N GLY A 26 -6.17 13.92 6.39
CA GLY A 26 -5.30 14.24 7.51
C GLY A 26 -4.11 13.28 7.61
N ASN A 27 -4.35 11.98 7.43
CA ASN A 27 -3.33 10.94 7.50
C ASN A 27 -2.33 11.03 6.35
N ALA A 28 -2.78 11.30 5.12
CA ALA A 28 -1.90 11.48 3.96
C ALA A 28 -0.97 12.69 4.15
N MET A 29 -1.50 13.81 4.65
CA MET A 29 -0.71 15.01 4.95
C MET A 29 0.32 14.73 6.04
N SER A 30 -0.08 14.18 7.17
CA SER A 30 0.80 13.95 8.32
C SER A 30 1.85 12.88 8.03
N GLY A 31 1.50 11.81 7.32
CA GLY A 31 2.43 10.74 6.96
C GLY A 31 3.59 11.24 6.11
N PHE A 32 3.31 12.04 5.07
CA PHE A 32 4.37 12.62 4.25
C PHE A 32 5.18 13.70 5.00
N ALA A 33 4.52 14.56 5.78
CA ALA A 33 5.20 15.56 6.59
C ALA A 33 6.13 14.95 7.65
N LEU A 34 5.73 13.83 8.28
CA LEU A 34 6.60 13.06 9.18
C LEU A 34 7.80 12.47 8.46
N SER A 35 7.63 12.02 7.22
CA SER A 35 8.75 11.56 6.39
C SER A 35 9.79 12.64 6.15
N LEU A 36 9.34 13.87 5.88
CA LEU A 36 10.23 15.03 5.74
C LEU A 36 10.90 15.39 7.07
N LEU A 37 10.16 15.38 8.19
CA LEU A 37 10.71 15.64 9.52
C LEU A 37 11.86 14.69 9.87
N VAL A 38 11.68 13.38 9.62
CA VAL A 38 12.72 12.37 9.86
C VAL A 38 13.99 12.71 9.07
N LEU A 39 13.83 13.07 7.80
CA LEU A 39 14.96 13.42 6.94
C LEU A 39 15.64 14.74 7.37
N ASP A 40 14.88 15.75 7.72
CA ASP A 40 15.42 17.04 8.16
C ASP A 40 16.17 16.92 9.49
N TYR A 41 15.69 16.05 10.39
CA TYR A 41 16.32 15.84 11.69
C TYR A 41 17.53 14.92 11.62
N THR A 42 17.44 13.80 10.89
CA THR A 42 18.47 12.75 10.91
C THR A 42 19.48 12.87 9.78
N GLN A 43 19.12 13.56 8.69
CA GLN A 43 19.92 13.65 7.45
C GLN A 43 20.40 12.26 6.93
N SER A 44 19.62 11.21 7.19
CA SER A 44 20.02 9.81 6.97
C SER A 44 18.93 8.95 6.36
N ALA A 45 19.23 8.35 5.22
CA ALA A 45 18.38 7.35 4.60
C ALA A 45 18.20 6.08 5.47
N PHE A 46 19.19 5.75 6.30
CA PHE A 46 19.09 4.63 7.23
C PHE A 46 18.02 4.87 8.31
N TYR A 47 18.02 6.02 8.99
CA TYR A 47 16.98 6.37 9.96
C TYR A 47 15.60 6.49 9.29
N TYR A 48 15.55 7.00 8.07
CA TYR A 48 14.32 7.04 7.30
C TYR A 48 13.80 5.62 7.01
N SER A 49 14.65 4.68 6.64
CA SER A 49 14.24 3.28 6.43
C SER A 49 13.72 2.64 7.71
N ILE A 50 14.34 2.89 8.88
CA ILE A 50 13.81 2.43 10.16
C ILE A 50 12.41 2.99 10.41
N TYR A 51 12.18 4.28 10.14
CA TYR A 51 10.87 4.91 10.25
C TYR A 51 9.82 4.19 9.39
N ILE A 52 10.11 3.92 8.11
CA ILE A 52 9.19 3.22 7.20
C ILE A 52 8.94 1.78 7.68
N VAL A 53 9.98 1.05 8.04
CA VAL A 53 9.87 -0.34 8.54
C VAL A 53 9.01 -0.40 9.80
N LEU A 54 9.19 0.51 10.74
CA LEU A 54 8.39 0.56 11.97
C LEU A 54 6.90 0.84 11.70
N TYR A 55 6.59 1.59 10.63
CA TYR A 55 5.21 1.81 10.20
C TYR A 55 4.63 0.58 9.45
N THR A 56 5.43 -0.07 8.61
CA THR A 56 5.00 -1.17 7.72
C THR A 56 4.96 -2.53 8.43
N LEU A 57 5.89 -2.78 9.36
CA LEU A 57 5.99 -4.06 10.07
C LEU A 57 4.68 -4.50 10.77
N PRO A 58 3.95 -3.62 11.47
CA PRO A 58 2.66 -3.97 12.03
C PRO A 58 1.64 -4.44 11.00
N GLN A 59 1.71 -3.99 9.76
CA GLN A 59 0.78 -4.38 8.70
C GLN A 59 0.92 -5.85 8.30
N LEU A 60 2.06 -6.49 8.60
CA LEU A 60 2.23 -7.92 8.42
C LEU A 60 1.66 -8.73 9.60
N ILE A 61 1.83 -8.23 10.82
CA ILE A 61 1.56 -8.98 12.06
C ILE A 61 0.12 -8.74 12.56
N MET A 62 -0.31 -7.48 12.58
CA MET A 62 -1.57 -7.10 13.21
C MET A 62 -2.83 -7.64 12.51
N PRO A 63 -2.93 -7.80 11.19
CA PRO A 63 -4.10 -8.41 10.57
C PRO A 63 -4.38 -9.83 11.07
N VAL A 64 -3.32 -10.61 11.32
CA VAL A 64 -3.42 -11.98 11.85
C VAL A 64 -3.99 -11.97 13.27
N LEU A 65 -3.48 -11.06 14.10
CA LEU A 65 -3.89 -10.97 15.51
C LEU A 65 -5.27 -10.32 15.67
N SER A 66 -5.52 -9.25 14.91
CA SER A 66 -6.77 -8.46 15.02
C SER A 66 -7.97 -9.17 14.39
N GLY A 67 -7.79 -10.01 13.38
CA GLY A 67 -8.89 -10.76 12.77
C GLY A 67 -9.64 -11.61 13.80
N ALA A 68 -8.90 -12.30 14.66
CA ALA A 68 -9.49 -13.10 15.75
C ALA A 68 -10.16 -12.24 16.84
N LEU A 69 -9.59 -11.05 17.12
CA LEU A 69 -10.14 -10.11 18.10
C LEU A 69 -11.43 -9.46 17.58
N LEU A 70 -11.44 -9.00 16.32
CA LEU A 70 -12.57 -8.30 15.70
C LEU A 70 -13.82 -9.18 15.51
N ASP A 71 -13.68 -10.47 15.57
CA ASP A 71 -14.83 -11.38 15.59
C ASP A 71 -15.59 -11.39 16.92
N ARG A 72 -14.93 -10.98 18.01
CA ARG A 72 -15.52 -10.89 19.35
C ARG A 72 -15.98 -9.50 19.73
N PHE A 73 -15.40 -8.48 19.09
CA PHE A 73 -15.67 -7.08 19.40
C PHE A 73 -16.46 -6.41 18.26
N SER A 74 -17.21 -5.38 18.60
CA SER A 74 -17.90 -4.55 17.63
C SER A 74 -16.87 -3.85 16.74
N ARG A 75 -16.92 -4.09 15.44
CA ARG A 75 -16.06 -3.44 14.43
C ARG A 75 -16.24 -1.95 14.45
N LYS A 76 -17.49 -1.48 14.54
CA LYS A 76 -17.83 -0.07 14.71
C LYS A 76 -17.14 0.54 15.92
N LYS A 77 -17.25 -0.11 17.09
CA LYS A 77 -16.61 0.38 18.33
C LYS A 77 -15.09 0.43 18.16
N THR A 78 -14.50 -0.58 17.55
CA THR A 78 -13.07 -0.61 17.26
C THR A 78 -12.66 0.56 16.37
N ILE A 79 -13.37 0.83 15.28
CA ILE A 79 -13.08 1.92 14.34
C ILE A 79 -13.00 3.26 15.07
N TYR A 80 -14.09 3.72 15.71
CA TYR A 80 -14.07 5.04 16.35
C TYR A 80 -13.15 5.11 17.57
N THR A 81 -12.92 4.01 18.29
CA THR A 81 -11.98 4.01 19.43
C THR A 81 -10.54 4.16 18.96
N LEU A 82 -10.16 3.50 17.86
CA LEU A 82 -8.84 3.64 17.25
C LEU A 82 -8.63 5.05 16.67
N ASP A 83 -9.67 5.65 16.10
CA ASP A 83 -9.60 7.04 15.63
C ASP A 83 -9.46 8.05 16.78
N PHE A 84 -10.18 7.88 17.90
CA PHE A 84 -9.94 8.70 19.10
C PHE A 84 -8.53 8.51 19.65
N LEU A 85 -8.02 7.29 19.66
CA LEU A 85 -6.65 7.02 20.10
C LEU A 85 -5.63 7.67 19.17
N SER A 86 -5.85 7.60 17.85
CA SER A 86 -5.01 8.30 16.86
C SER A 86 -5.05 9.81 17.06
N ALA A 87 -6.24 10.39 17.31
CA ALA A 87 -6.38 11.81 17.61
C ALA A 87 -5.54 12.21 18.84
N ALA A 88 -5.59 11.42 19.92
CA ALA A 88 -4.80 11.68 21.12
C ALA A 88 -3.28 11.58 20.87
N ILE A 89 -2.84 10.59 20.10
CA ILE A 89 -1.43 10.39 19.75
C ILE A 89 -0.91 11.56 18.90
N TYR A 90 -1.66 11.96 17.86
CA TYR A 90 -1.26 13.06 17.00
C TYR A 90 -1.31 14.42 17.73
N ALA A 91 -2.27 14.63 18.64
CA ALA A 91 -2.31 15.83 19.49
C ALA A 91 -1.12 15.88 20.45
N GLY A 92 -0.78 14.76 21.09
CA GLY A 92 0.40 14.63 21.95
C GLY A 92 1.68 14.88 21.19
N ALA A 93 1.83 14.30 19.99
CA ALA A 93 2.99 14.51 19.13
C ALA A 93 3.12 15.99 18.69
N ALA A 94 2.01 16.63 18.31
CA ALA A 94 1.98 18.04 17.96
C ALA A 94 2.44 18.93 19.13
N PHE A 95 1.97 18.64 20.35
CA PHE A 95 2.37 19.37 21.56
C PHE A 95 3.86 19.20 21.89
N LEU A 96 4.37 17.96 21.84
CA LEU A 96 5.78 17.67 22.09
C LEU A 96 6.70 18.38 21.09
N LEU A 97 6.38 18.28 19.79
CA LEU A 97 7.18 18.93 18.74
C LEU A 97 7.13 20.46 18.83
N ARG A 98 5.97 21.04 19.20
CA ARG A 98 5.84 22.49 19.43
C ARG A 98 6.67 22.95 20.63
N SER A 99 6.84 22.10 21.65
CA SER A 99 7.65 22.38 22.83
C SER A 99 9.16 22.20 22.60
N GLY A 100 9.57 21.87 21.37
CA GLY A 100 10.97 21.63 21.03
C GLY A 100 11.50 20.25 21.48
N TRP A 101 10.65 19.40 22.00
CA TRP A 101 10.99 18.04 22.41
C TRP A 101 10.92 17.11 21.20
N PHE A 102 12.07 16.88 20.57
CA PHE A 102 12.21 15.86 19.55
C PHE A 102 13.24 14.80 19.97
N SER A 103 12.86 13.54 19.83
CA SER A 103 13.78 12.41 19.91
C SER A 103 13.33 11.36 18.89
N PHE A 104 14.27 10.83 18.13
CA PHE A 104 13.96 9.76 17.16
C PHE A 104 13.36 8.53 17.85
N GLY A 105 13.79 8.21 19.08
CA GLY A 105 13.24 7.07 19.84
C GLY A 105 11.74 7.23 20.15
N TRP A 106 11.28 8.39 20.57
CA TRP A 106 9.87 8.68 20.78
C TRP A 106 9.07 8.67 19.47
N LEU A 107 9.64 9.23 18.41
CA LEU A 107 9.02 9.18 17.09
C LEU A 107 8.87 7.74 16.61
N ALA A 108 9.91 6.92 16.73
CA ALA A 108 9.91 5.51 16.35
C ALA A 108 8.83 4.70 17.10
N ALA A 109 8.72 4.90 18.42
CA ALA A 109 7.67 4.27 19.22
C ALA A 109 6.26 4.73 18.79
N GLY A 110 6.09 6.04 18.56
CA GLY A 110 4.82 6.61 18.08
C GLY A 110 4.42 6.08 16.70
N VAL A 111 5.35 5.98 15.77
CA VAL A 111 5.13 5.47 14.42
C VAL A 111 4.76 4.00 14.42
N PHE A 112 5.43 3.17 15.22
CA PHE A 112 5.08 1.77 15.40
C PHE A 112 3.66 1.61 15.96
N LEU A 113 3.30 2.44 16.94
CA LEU A 113 1.96 2.45 17.54
C LEU A 113 0.90 2.88 16.51
N VAL A 114 1.13 3.96 15.76
CA VAL A 114 0.24 4.44 14.70
C VAL A 114 0.11 3.40 13.59
N GLY A 115 1.20 2.77 13.15
CA GLY A 115 1.17 1.68 12.17
C GLY A 115 0.36 0.49 12.66
N SER A 116 0.47 0.14 13.95
CA SER A 116 -0.33 -0.92 14.59
C SER A 116 -1.83 -0.58 14.60
N ILE A 117 -2.16 0.64 15.01
CA ILE A 117 -3.54 1.16 15.03
C ILE A 117 -4.12 1.15 13.62
N ASN A 118 -3.39 1.69 12.63
CA ASN A 118 -3.84 1.73 11.25
C ASN A 118 -4.10 0.34 10.68
N SER A 119 -3.23 -0.62 11.00
CA SER A 119 -3.39 -2.00 10.54
C SER A 119 -4.66 -2.67 11.11
N ILE A 120 -4.93 -2.49 12.41
CA ILE A 120 -6.14 -3.01 13.05
C ILE A 120 -7.39 -2.30 12.51
N TYR A 121 -7.30 -0.96 12.33
CA TYR A 121 -8.36 -0.15 11.75
C TYR A 121 -8.75 -0.64 10.34
N MET A 122 -7.77 -0.91 9.48
CA MET A 122 -8.02 -1.39 8.12
C MET A 122 -8.76 -2.73 8.09
N VAL A 123 -8.42 -3.66 8.98
CA VAL A 123 -9.15 -4.95 9.09
C VAL A 123 -10.58 -4.73 9.57
N ALA A 124 -10.78 -3.88 10.57
CA ALA A 124 -12.10 -3.53 11.07
C ALA A 124 -12.95 -2.84 10.00
N TYR A 125 -12.35 -1.85 9.31
CA TYR A 125 -13.00 -1.08 8.25
C TYR A 125 -13.41 -1.95 7.06
N GLN A 126 -12.50 -2.74 6.51
CA GLN A 126 -12.77 -3.65 5.40
C GLN A 126 -13.86 -4.67 5.71
N SER A 127 -13.99 -5.06 6.98
CA SER A 127 -15.01 -6.00 7.43
C SER A 127 -16.35 -5.31 7.75
N PHE A 128 -16.35 -4.03 8.09
CA PHE A 128 -17.54 -3.27 8.46
C PHE A 128 -18.17 -2.52 7.28
N TYR A 129 -17.34 -1.95 6.39
CA TYR A 129 -17.79 -1.15 5.24
C TYR A 129 -18.84 -1.86 4.36
N PRO A 130 -18.68 -3.16 4.00
CA PRO A 130 -19.67 -3.87 3.21
C PRO A 130 -21.06 -3.96 3.87
N LEU A 131 -21.13 -3.95 5.21
CA LEU A 131 -22.40 -4.02 5.94
C LEU A 131 -23.24 -2.75 5.83
N LEU A 132 -22.62 -1.65 5.40
CA LEU A 132 -23.27 -0.35 5.22
C LEU A 132 -23.76 -0.12 3.80
N ILE A 133 -23.39 -1.02 2.87
CA ILE A 133 -23.74 -0.91 1.45
C ILE A 133 -25.08 -1.58 1.20
N THR A 134 -26.00 -0.86 0.59
CA THR A 134 -27.30 -1.40 0.17
C THR A 134 -27.14 -2.35 -1.02
N GLU A 135 -27.99 -3.36 -1.12
CA GLU A 135 -27.97 -4.33 -2.22
C GLU A 135 -27.98 -3.65 -3.61
N GLY A 136 -27.17 -4.18 -4.53
CA GLY A 136 -27.02 -3.66 -5.89
C GLY A 136 -26.13 -2.40 -6.00
N ASN A 137 -25.57 -1.87 -4.92
CA ASN A 137 -24.73 -0.66 -4.93
C ASN A 137 -23.24 -0.90 -4.60
N TYR A 138 -22.80 -2.15 -4.48
CA TYR A 138 -21.40 -2.47 -4.13
C TYR A 138 -20.39 -1.83 -5.09
N GLN A 139 -20.61 -1.93 -6.40
CA GLN A 139 -19.72 -1.34 -7.40
C GLN A 139 -19.57 0.18 -7.21
N LYS A 140 -20.68 0.90 -6.94
CA LYS A 140 -20.64 2.34 -6.71
C LYS A 140 -19.89 2.70 -5.44
N ALA A 141 -20.11 1.96 -4.35
CA ALA A 141 -19.45 2.17 -3.08
C ALA A 141 -17.93 2.00 -3.18
N TYR A 142 -17.47 0.90 -3.80
CA TYR A 142 -16.05 0.66 -4.00
C TYR A 142 -15.41 1.62 -5.03
N SER A 143 -16.17 2.12 -6.00
CA SER A 143 -15.71 3.18 -6.89
C SER A 143 -15.46 4.48 -6.12
N ILE A 144 -16.34 4.84 -5.18
CA ILE A 144 -16.14 6.00 -4.30
C ILE A 144 -14.88 5.81 -3.45
N ALA A 145 -14.69 4.65 -2.82
CA ALA A 145 -13.50 4.35 -2.02
C ALA A 145 -12.21 4.49 -2.84
N SER A 146 -12.18 3.95 -4.07
CA SER A 146 -11.02 4.05 -4.97
C SER A 146 -10.72 5.51 -5.40
N VAL A 147 -11.76 6.31 -5.66
CA VAL A 147 -11.59 7.75 -5.94
C VAL A 147 -11.00 8.47 -4.74
N LEU A 148 -11.48 8.20 -3.53
CA LEU A 148 -10.97 8.81 -2.30
C LEU A 148 -9.50 8.44 -2.06
N GLU A 149 -9.13 7.19 -2.26
CA GLU A 149 -7.74 6.74 -2.17
C GLU A 149 -6.83 7.47 -3.17
N THR A 150 -7.28 7.64 -4.40
CA THR A 150 -6.56 8.41 -5.42
C THR A 150 -6.42 9.89 -5.02
N PHE A 151 -7.48 10.49 -4.51
CA PHE A 151 -7.45 11.88 -4.05
C PHE A 151 -6.54 12.09 -2.85
N SER A 152 -6.37 11.11 -1.98
CA SER A 152 -5.44 11.23 -0.84
C SER A 152 -3.99 11.44 -1.29
N MET A 153 -3.61 10.93 -2.47
CA MET A 153 -2.28 11.16 -3.04
C MET A 153 -2.04 12.63 -3.42
N VAL A 154 -3.10 13.39 -3.73
CA VAL A 154 -3.00 14.83 -4.01
C VAL A 154 -2.61 15.62 -2.75
N MET A 155 -2.81 15.05 -1.58
CA MET A 155 -2.40 15.67 -0.31
C MET A 155 -0.88 15.68 -0.10
N ILE A 156 -0.10 14.90 -0.85
CA ILE A 156 1.37 14.89 -0.73
C ILE A 156 2.00 16.24 -1.08
N PRO A 157 1.74 16.86 -2.25
CA PRO A 157 2.21 18.21 -2.54
C PRO A 157 1.71 19.27 -1.54
N VAL A 158 0.45 19.13 -1.10
CA VAL A 158 -0.14 20.03 -0.12
C VAL A 158 0.59 19.92 1.23
N ALA A 159 0.88 18.69 1.66
CA ALA A 159 1.65 18.43 2.88
C ALA A 159 3.04 19.06 2.83
N THR A 160 3.73 18.92 1.68
CA THR A 160 5.06 19.53 1.49
C THR A 160 5.01 21.06 1.58
N PHE A 161 4.04 21.67 0.92
CA PHE A 161 3.85 23.11 0.96
C PHE A 161 3.63 23.60 2.41
N PHE A 162 2.69 23.00 3.13
CA PHE A 162 2.41 23.39 4.51
C PHE A 162 3.57 23.06 5.46
N TYR A 163 4.26 21.92 5.27
CA TYR A 163 5.43 21.58 6.07
C TYR A 163 6.51 22.64 5.98
N ASN A 164 6.81 23.13 4.78
CA ASN A 164 7.82 24.16 4.54
C ASN A 164 7.38 25.55 5.05
N GLN A 165 6.06 25.84 5.14
CA GLN A 165 5.55 27.15 5.57
C GLN A 165 5.35 27.24 7.09
N VAL A 166 4.76 26.22 7.70
CA VAL A 166 4.30 26.27 9.09
C VAL A 166 4.91 25.18 9.98
N GLY A 167 5.72 24.28 9.39
CA GLY A 167 6.34 23.17 10.10
C GLY A 167 5.38 22.02 10.39
N ILE A 168 5.88 21.01 11.11
CA ILE A 168 5.18 19.75 11.35
C ILE A 168 4.06 19.86 12.41
N ALA A 169 4.25 20.63 13.47
CA ALA A 169 3.35 20.63 14.62
C ALA A 169 1.91 21.06 14.27
N PRO A 170 1.65 22.12 13.46
CA PRO A 170 0.32 22.45 13.02
C PRO A 170 -0.34 21.36 12.14
N ILE A 171 0.44 20.68 11.29
CA ILE A 171 -0.07 19.59 10.45
C ILE A 171 -0.57 18.43 11.33
N LEU A 172 0.20 18.03 12.34
CA LEU A 172 -0.22 16.99 13.27
C LEU A 172 -1.43 17.41 14.11
N ALA A 173 -1.51 18.67 14.50
CA ALA A 173 -2.67 19.20 15.23
C ALA A 173 -3.95 19.14 14.36
N VAL A 174 -3.86 19.53 13.08
CA VAL A 174 -4.98 19.43 12.13
C VAL A 174 -5.36 17.96 11.95
N ASN A 175 -4.38 17.04 11.80
CA ASN A 175 -4.68 15.61 11.68
C ASN A 175 -5.36 15.05 12.95
N ALA A 176 -4.93 15.48 14.14
CA ALA A 176 -5.59 15.12 15.40
C ALA A 176 -7.08 15.55 15.41
N VAL A 177 -7.36 16.77 14.94
CA VAL A 177 -8.76 17.26 14.78
C VAL A 177 -9.51 16.42 13.74
N CYS A 178 -8.90 16.09 12.61
CA CYS A 178 -9.50 15.24 11.59
C CYS A 178 -9.93 13.88 12.17
N PHE A 179 -9.04 13.19 12.89
CA PHE A 179 -9.35 11.91 13.53
C PHE A 179 -10.44 12.06 14.61
N PHE A 180 -10.39 13.10 15.41
CA PHE A 180 -11.42 13.37 16.43
C PHE A 180 -12.79 13.61 15.81
N VAL A 181 -12.87 14.37 14.70
CA VAL A 181 -14.12 14.61 13.96
C VAL A 181 -14.62 13.31 13.33
N ALA A 182 -13.76 12.54 12.67
CA ALA A 182 -14.10 11.24 12.07
C ALA A 182 -14.68 10.30 13.15
N ALA A 183 -13.98 10.09 14.25
CA ALA A 183 -14.45 9.29 15.38
C ALA A 183 -15.79 9.75 15.92
N SER A 184 -15.98 11.07 16.10
CA SER A 184 -17.23 11.66 16.60
C SER A 184 -18.40 11.43 15.64
N LEU A 185 -18.16 11.44 14.33
CA LEU A 185 -19.17 11.09 13.33
C LEU A 185 -19.50 9.60 13.40
N GLU A 186 -18.52 8.73 13.47
CA GLU A 186 -18.65 7.27 13.44
C GLU A 186 -19.37 6.71 14.68
N THR A 187 -19.28 7.37 15.83
CA THR A 187 -20.11 7.02 17.00
C THR A 187 -21.61 7.07 16.72
N ARG A 188 -22.04 7.89 15.74
CA ARG A 188 -23.45 8.09 15.36
C ARG A 188 -24.00 7.04 14.39
N ILE A 189 -23.18 6.11 13.91
CA ILE A 189 -23.59 4.98 13.07
C ILE A 189 -24.53 4.09 13.88
N ARG A 190 -25.65 3.67 13.29
CA ARG A 190 -26.69 2.88 13.96
C ARG A 190 -26.72 1.42 13.54
N GLN A 191 -25.94 1.03 12.53
CA GLN A 191 -25.89 -0.35 12.04
C GLN A 191 -25.69 -1.32 13.19
N LYS A 192 -26.59 -2.32 13.27
CA LYS A 192 -26.47 -3.41 14.24
C LYS A 192 -25.50 -4.47 13.73
N GLU A 193 -24.70 -4.98 14.64
CA GLU A 193 -23.69 -6.02 14.35
C GLU A 193 -24.14 -7.36 14.98
N GLU A 194 -25.11 -8.02 14.34
CA GLU A 194 -25.74 -9.27 14.84
C GLU A 194 -24.76 -10.44 14.99
N TYR A 195 -23.63 -10.39 14.25
CA TYR A 195 -22.60 -11.44 14.33
C TYR A 195 -21.87 -11.49 15.68
N VAL A 196 -21.81 -10.38 16.43
CA VAL A 196 -21.12 -10.31 17.72
C VAL A 196 -21.80 -11.23 18.75
N GLU A 197 -23.12 -11.38 18.66
CA GLU A 197 -23.88 -12.25 19.57
C GLU A 197 -23.73 -13.74 19.25
N ARG A 198 -23.56 -14.09 17.95
CA ARG A 198 -23.48 -15.50 17.50
C ARG A 198 -22.10 -16.16 17.69
N ARG A 199 -21.00 -15.40 17.78
CA ARG A 199 -19.63 -15.93 17.63
C ARG A 199 -18.77 -15.95 18.90
N ARG A 200 -19.32 -15.73 20.07
CA ARG A 200 -18.55 -15.81 21.33
C ARG A 200 -17.90 -17.17 21.60
N THR A 201 -18.28 -18.21 20.88
CA THR A 201 -17.92 -19.62 21.16
C THR A 201 -16.82 -20.23 20.27
N GLU A 202 -16.41 -19.61 19.14
CA GLU A 202 -15.62 -20.33 18.12
C GLU A 202 -14.17 -19.83 17.86
N THR A 203 -13.56 -19.07 18.73
CA THR A 203 -12.36 -18.27 18.39
C THR A 203 -11.04 -19.04 18.29
N SER A 204 -10.91 -20.22 18.89
CA SER A 204 -9.65 -20.98 18.86
C SER A 204 -9.33 -21.62 17.49
N SER A 205 -10.32 -21.74 16.62
CA SER A 205 -10.17 -22.38 15.29
C SER A 205 -9.62 -21.46 14.19
N ARG A 206 -9.84 -20.14 14.28
CA ARG A 206 -9.56 -19.23 13.16
C ARG A 206 -8.09 -18.87 12.93
N LEU A 207 -7.32 -18.62 13.99
CA LEU A 207 -5.88 -18.41 13.82
C LEU A 207 -5.23 -19.67 13.21
N ARG A 208 -5.66 -20.83 13.65
CA ARG A 208 -5.23 -22.08 13.07
C ARG A 208 -5.70 -22.23 11.63
N GLN A 209 -6.96 -21.90 11.35
CA GLN A 209 -7.52 -21.93 9.98
C GLN A 209 -6.78 -20.95 9.05
N MET A 210 -6.47 -19.73 9.49
CA MET A 210 -5.71 -18.76 8.69
C MET A 210 -4.28 -19.23 8.41
N THR A 211 -3.60 -19.83 9.40
CA THR A 211 -2.28 -20.43 9.17
C THR A 211 -2.33 -21.66 8.27
N GLU A 212 -3.40 -22.45 8.37
CA GLU A 212 -3.68 -23.57 7.48
C GLU A 212 -3.97 -23.08 6.05
N ASP A 213 -4.81 -22.05 5.87
CA ASP A 213 -5.10 -21.45 4.55
C ASP A 213 -3.84 -20.87 3.86
N ILE A 214 -2.98 -20.18 4.62
CA ILE A 214 -1.69 -19.70 4.10
C ILE A 214 -0.79 -20.88 3.71
N ARG A 215 -0.71 -21.90 4.57
CA ARG A 215 0.08 -23.11 4.29
C ARG A 215 -0.43 -23.83 3.04
N GLU A 216 -1.73 -24.02 2.91
CA GLU A 216 -2.33 -24.64 1.73
C GLU A 216 -2.13 -23.79 0.49
N GLY A 217 -2.22 -22.45 0.59
CA GLY A 217 -1.88 -21.54 -0.49
C GLY A 217 -0.42 -21.65 -0.93
N MET A 218 0.52 -21.77 0.01
CA MET A 218 1.95 -22.00 -0.29
C MET A 218 2.21 -23.38 -0.91
N VAL A 219 1.51 -24.42 -0.48
CA VAL A 219 1.58 -25.76 -1.09
C VAL A 219 1.08 -25.70 -2.52
N TYR A 220 -0.10 -25.10 -2.74
CA TYR A 220 -0.69 -24.92 -4.08
C TYR A 220 0.24 -24.14 -5.01
N LEU A 221 0.84 -23.04 -4.52
CA LEU A 221 1.84 -22.29 -5.30
C LEU A 221 3.03 -23.17 -5.72
N LYS A 222 3.54 -24.04 -4.84
CA LYS A 222 4.67 -24.93 -5.15
C LYS A 222 4.32 -26.04 -6.14
N GLU A 223 3.09 -26.51 -6.12
CA GLU A 223 2.59 -27.53 -7.06
C GLU A 223 2.47 -26.99 -8.49
N GLU A 224 2.06 -25.71 -8.63
CA GLU A 224 1.87 -25.02 -9.90
C GLU A 224 3.11 -24.21 -10.32
N LYS A 225 4.04 -24.83 -11.05
CA LYS A 225 5.34 -24.25 -11.45
C LYS A 225 5.22 -22.84 -12.04
N GLY A 226 4.21 -22.59 -12.88
CA GLY A 226 4.01 -21.29 -13.49
C GLY A 226 3.59 -20.22 -12.48
N LEU A 227 2.65 -20.53 -11.57
CA LEU A 227 2.24 -19.63 -10.50
C LEU A 227 3.37 -19.39 -9.49
N PHE A 228 4.14 -20.42 -9.18
CA PHE A 228 5.31 -20.31 -8.32
C PHE A 228 6.36 -19.36 -8.92
N ALA A 229 6.68 -19.52 -10.20
CA ALA A 229 7.61 -18.63 -10.91
C ALA A 229 7.15 -17.17 -10.87
N VAL A 230 5.85 -16.92 -11.09
CA VAL A 230 5.25 -15.59 -11.00
C VAL A 230 5.35 -15.06 -9.56
N ALA A 231 5.00 -15.86 -8.55
CA ALA A 231 5.02 -15.43 -7.15
C ALA A 231 6.45 -15.09 -6.69
N VAL A 232 7.43 -15.90 -7.03
CA VAL A 232 8.85 -15.64 -6.69
C VAL A 232 9.35 -14.39 -7.39
N TYR A 233 9.09 -14.22 -8.68
CA TYR A 233 9.45 -12.98 -9.38
C TYR A 233 8.84 -11.75 -8.68
N PHE A 234 7.55 -11.79 -8.32
CA PHE A 234 6.91 -10.66 -7.66
C PHE A 234 7.42 -10.42 -6.23
N THR A 235 7.96 -11.44 -5.57
CA THR A 235 8.70 -11.25 -4.29
C THR A 235 9.97 -10.40 -4.52
N PHE A 236 10.73 -10.65 -5.59
CA PHE A 236 11.88 -9.82 -5.97
C PHE A 236 11.46 -8.42 -6.44
N SER A 237 10.35 -8.30 -7.16
CA SER A 237 9.77 -7.01 -7.53
C SER A 237 9.35 -6.22 -6.29
N ALA A 238 8.73 -6.85 -5.31
CA ALA A 238 8.37 -6.24 -4.05
C ALA A 238 9.61 -5.84 -3.22
N LEU A 239 10.67 -6.64 -3.24
CA LEU A 239 11.96 -6.31 -2.63
C LEU A 239 12.56 -5.05 -3.25
N MET A 240 12.50 -4.90 -4.58
CA MET A 240 12.91 -3.66 -5.28
C MET A 240 12.00 -2.49 -4.90
N MET A 241 10.68 -2.70 -4.81
CA MET A 241 9.73 -1.68 -4.38
C MET A 241 10.02 -1.21 -2.94
N GLY A 242 10.36 -2.13 -2.02
CA GLY A 242 10.80 -1.79 -0.67
C GLY A 242 12.08 -0.96 -0.66
N CYS A 243 13.06 -1.32 -1.49
CA CYS A 243 14.30 -0.54 -1.66
C CYS A 243 14.00 0.89 -2.14
N THR A 244 13.19 1.05 -3.20
CA THR A 244 12.87 2.36 -3.75
C THR A 244 12.02 3.21 -2.80
N SER A 245 11.13 2.60 -2.01
CA SER A 245 10.29 3.33 -1.04
C SER A 245 11.11 4.01 0.06
N VAL A 246 12.22 3.41 0.48
CA VAL A 246 13.07 3.95 1.55
C VAL A 246 14.26 4.78 1.06
N LEU A 247 14.67 4.65 -0.20
CA LEU A 247 15.88 5.30 -0.70
C LEU A 247 15.62 6.48 -1.63
N THR A 248 14.51 6.52 -2.36
CA THR A 248 14.33 7.54 -3.40
C THR A 248 14.02 8.92 -2.83
N LEU A 249 13.09 9.04 -1.89
CA LEU A 249 12.81 10.35 -1.26
C LEU A 249 14.02 10.90 -0.51
N PRO A 250 14.74 10.12 0.35
CA PRO A 250 15.98 10.58 0.96
C PRO A 250 17.02 11.03 -0.06
N TYR A 251 17.20 10.27 -1.14
CA TYR A 251 18.16 10.63 -2.18
C TYR A 251 17.84 12.00 -2.79
N PHE A 252 16.58 12.26 -3.16
CA PHE A 252 16.19 13.56 -3.72
C PHE A 252 16.34 14.68 -2.70
N LYS A 253 15.81 14.49 -1.50
CA LYS A 253 15.82 15.49 -0.42
C LYS A 253 17.23 15.90 -0.01
N LEU A 254 18.16 14.94 0.05
CA LEU A 254 19.54 15.17 0.51
C LEU A 254 20.50 15.57 -0.63
N THR A 255 20.11 15.38 -1.91
CA THR A 255 21.00 15.63 -3.05
C THR A 255 20.66 16.92 -3.77
N PHE A 256 19.39 17.31 -3.83
CA PHE A 256 18.92 18.43 -4.64
C PHE A 256 18.32 19.53 -3.75
N GLU A 257 18.52 20.78 -4.16
CA GLU A 257 17.76 21.91 -3.63
C GLU A 257 16.28 21.73 -3.97
N ASN A 258 15.39 21.86 -2.97
CA ASN A 258 13.96 21.53 -3.12
C ASN A 258 13.71 20.10 -3.61
N GLY A 259 14.53 19.15 -3.18
CA GLY A 259 14.52 17.76 -3.65
C GLY A 259 13.19 17.05 -3.44
N GLU A 260 12.41 17.40 -2.40
CA GLU A 260 11.07 16.86 -2.16
C GLU A 260 10.07 17.21 -3.28
N TYR A 261 10.15 18.42 -3.85
CA TYR A 261 9.31 18.80 -4.99
C TYR A 261 9.75 18.09 -6.28
N LEU A 262 11.07 17.97 -6.49
CA LEU A 262 11.61 17.21 -7.62
C LEU A 262 11.20 15.73 -7.55
N TYR A 263 11.26 15.12 -6.37
CA TYR A 263 10.76 13.77 -6.15
C TYR A 263 9.29 13.64 -6.56
N MET A 264 8.43 14.55 -6.10
CA MET A 264 7.01 14.52 -6.43
C MET A 264 6.76 14.66 -7.94
N VAL A 265 7.48 15.55 -8.61
CA VAL A 265 7.33 15.71 -10.07
C VAL A 265 7.78 14.45 -10.79
N VAL A 266 8.96 13.93 -10.47
CA VAL A 266 9.51 12.73 -11.13
C VAL A 266 8.63 11.51 -10.92
N PHE A 267 8.24 11.21 -9.68
CA PHE A 267 7.39 10.05 -9.38
C PHE A 267 5.92 10.26 -9.75
N GLY A 268 5.45 11.51 -9.75
CA GLY A 268 4.14 11.90 -10.29
C GLY A 268 3.98 11.56 -11.77
N MET A 269 5.05 11.63 -12.56
CA MET A 269 5.03 11.23 -13.97
C MET A 269 4.67 9.75 -14.16
N ALA A 270 5.04 8.86 -13.21
CA ALA A 270 4.61 7.48 -13.25
C ALA A 270 3.08 7.34 -13.09
N THR A 271 2.47 8.15 -12.24
CA THR A 271 1.01 8.18 -12.07
C THR A 271 0.31 8.62 -13.34
N VAL A 272 0.83 9.65 -14.01
CA VAL A 272 0.32 10.10 -15.32
C VAL A 272 0.45 8.99 -16.36
N GLY A 273 1.61 8.32 -16.42
CA GLY A 273 1.85 7.18 -17.31
C GLY A 273 0.87 6.04 -17.09
N ARG A 274 0.61 5.66 -15.82
CA ARG A 274 -0.39 4.65 -15.45
C ARG A 274 -1.79 5.02 -15.91
N GLY A 275 -2.20 6.27 -15.70
CA GLY A 275 -3.52 6.76 -16.11
C GLY A 275 -3.73 6.69 -17.61
N ILE A 276 -2.77 7.20 -18.40
CA ILE A 276 -2.84 7.18 -19.87
C ILE A 276 -2.87 5.75 -20.40
N ALA A 277 -1.95 4.90 -19.94
CA ALA A 277 -1.90 3.51 -20.40
C ALA A 277 -3.13 2.71 -19.97
N GLY A 278 -3.69 2.96 -18.79
CA GLY A 278 -4.95 2.34 -18.35
C GLY A 278 -6.11 2.68 -19.29
N MET A 279 -6.24 3.95 -19.72
CA MET A 279 -7.24 4.36 -20.70
C MET A 279 -7.01 3.72 -22.10
N VAL A 280 -5.74 3.56 -22.50
CA VAL A 280 -5.40 2.88 -23.75
C VAL A 280 -5.77 1.41 -23.70
N HIS A 281 -5.42 0.70 -22.62
CA HIS A 281 -5.74 -0.73 -22.45
C HIS A 281 -7.25 -0.99 -22.36
N TYR A 282 -8.01 -0.06 -21.78
CA TYR A 282 -9.47 -0.15 -21.76
C TYR A 282 -10.05 -0.14 -23.20
N ARG A 283 -9.48 0.67 -24.10
CA ARG A 283 -9.96 0.78 -25.50
C ARG A 283 -9.35 -0.26 -26.43
N ARG A 284 -8.11 -0.68 -26.17
CA ARG A 284 -7.35 -1.61 -27.00
C ARG A 284 -6.75 -2.70 -26.14
N PRO A 285 -7.45 -3.82 -25.95
CA PRO A 285 -6.95 -4.94 -25.15
C PRO A 285 -5.67 -5.51 -25.77
N ILE A 286 -4.79 -5.99 -24.91
CA ILE A 286 -3.50 -6.56 -25.33
C ILE A 286 -3.74 -7.91 -26.00
N PRO A 287 -3.20 -8.17 -27.21
CA PRO A 287 -3.35 -9.44 -27.90
C PRO A 287 -2.84 -10.61 -27.04
N LYS A 288 -3.65 -11.68 -26.94
CA LYS A 288 -3.38 -12.84 -26.07
C LYS A 288 -2.02 -13.48 -26.33
N ASP A 289 -1.69 -13.71 -27.59
CA ASP A 289 -0.46 -14.41 -28.01
C ASP A 289 0.83 -13.64 -27.62
N LYS A 290 0.72 -12.32 -27.35
CA LYS A 290 1.83 -11.43 -27.01
C LYS A 290 1.93 -11.10 -25.53
N LYS A 291 0.92 -11.48 -24.71
CA LYS A 291 0.89 -11.12 -23.29
C LYS A 291 2.15 -11.56 -22.55
N TYR A 292 2.59 -12.81 -22.75
CA TYR A 292 3.83 -13.31 -22.13
C TYR A 292 5.07 -12.52 -22.54
N ALA A 293 5.28 -12.33 -23.85
CA ALA A 293 6.46 -11.64 -24.36
C ALA A 293 6.50 -10.17 -23.92
N ILE A 294 5.36 -9.47 -23.99
CA ILE A 294 5.22 -8.08 -23.50
C ILE A 294 5.55 -8.03 -22.01
N THR A 295 4.99 -8.96 -21.22
CA THR A 295 5.18 -8.95 -19.77
C THR A 295 6.64 -9.19 -19.37
N LEU A 296 7.32 -10.16 -20.00
CA LEU A 296 8.73 -10.39 -19.75
C LEU A 296 9.59 -9.17 -20.10
N ALA A 297 9.34 -8.56 -21.26
CA ALA A 297 10.05 -7.35 -21.67
C ALA A 297 9.79 -6.18 -20.70
N VAL A 298 8.54 -6.00 -20.27
CA VAL A 298 8.14 -4.98 -19.30
C VAL A 298 8.82 -5.20 -17.95
N TYR A 299 8.87 -6.44 -17.44
CA TYR A 299 9.50 -6.75 -16.16
C TYR A 299 10.99 -6.40 -16.17
N ILE A 300 11.70 -6.79 -17.22
CA ILE A 300 13.13 -6.46 -17.36
C ILE A 300 13.32 -4.95 -17.53
N ALA A 301 12.56 -4.31 -18.42
CA ALA A 301 12.70 -2.89 -18.70
C ALA A 301 12.40 -2.02 -17.49
N THR A 302 11.32 -2.29 -16.75
CA THR A 302 10.96 -1.54 -15.54
C THR A 302 12.03 -1.70 -14.46
N SER A 303 12.53 -2.92 -14.24
CA SER A 303 13.58 -3.16 -13.26
C SER A 303 14.87 -2.41 -13.59
N LEU A 304 15.26 -2.37 -14.86
CA LEU A 304 16.43 -1.61 -15.31
C LEU A 304 16.21 -0.10 -15.23
N ILE A 305 15.04 0.40 -15.66
CA ILE A 305 14.71 1.82 -15.56
C ILE A 305 14.79 2.29 -14.12
N GLU A 306 14.11 1.61 -13.22
CA GLU A 306 14.09 1.99 -11.80
C GLU A 306 15.45 1.79 -11.14
N GLY A 307 16.20 0.73 -11.51
CA GLY A 307 17.56 0.47 -10.98
C GLY A 307 18.57 1.55 -11.38
N PHE A 308 18.52 2.00 -12.63
CA PHE A 308 19.46 3.00 -13.13
C PHE A 308 18.92 4.44 -13.05
N LEU A 309 17.70 4.66 -12.54
CA LEU A 309 17.03 5.96 -12.51
C LEU A 309 17.92 7.07 -11.96
N LEU A 310 18.59 6.82 -10.83
CA LEU A 310 19.36 7.83 -10.10
C LEU A 310 20.68 8.22 -10.77
N TYR A 311 21.02 7.62 -11.91
CA TYR A 311 22.19 8.00 -12.72
C TYR A 311 21.87 9.02 -13.80
N PHE A 312 20.59 9.31 -14.03
CA PHE A 312 20.17 10.24 -15.08
C PHE A 312 19.89 11.63 -14.51
N PRO A 313 19.93 12.68 -15.35
CA PRO A 313 19.48 14.02 -14.95
C PRO A 313 17.95 14.05 -14.73
N VAL A 314 17.49 14.95 -13.85
CA VAL A 314 16.08 15.00 -13.39
C VAL A 314 15.05 15.01 -14.52
N PRO A 315 15.20 15.76 -15.62
CA PRO A 315 14.23 15.70 -16.71
C PRO A 315 14.11 14.31 -17.36
N VAL A 316 15.24 13.60 -17.49
CA VAL A 316 15.26 12.22 -18.02
C VAL A 316 14.62 11.25 -17.03
N MET A 317 14.88 11.44 -15.73
CA MET A 317 14.19 10.65 -14.69
C MET A 317 12.67 10.75 -14.83
N GLY A 318 12.12 11.95 -15.08
CA GLY A 318 10.68 12.14 -15.28
C GLY A 318 10.13 11.36 -16.47
N VAL A 319 10.83 11.37 -17.62
CA VAL A 319 10.45 10.60 -18.81
C VAL A 319 10.53 9.09 -18.53
N LEU A 320 11.59 8.64 -17.87
CA LEU A 320 11.76 7.23 -17.50
C LEU A 320 10.68 6.77 -16.53
N MET A 321 10.31 7.60 -15.55
CA MET A 321 9.22 7.28 -14.62
C MET A 321 7.85 7.27 -15.30
N PHE A 322 7.61 8.15 -16.27
CA PHE A 322 6.42 8.07 -17.11
C PHE A 322 6.36 6.71 -17.84
N ALA A 323 7.45 6.30 -18.47
CA ALA A 323 7.54 5.00 -19.15
C ALA A 323 7.37 3.83 -18.18
N SER A 324 7.99 3.89 -16.98
CA SER A 324 7.77 2.90 -15.91
C SER A 324 6.30 2.83 -15.50
N GLY A 325 5.61 3.96 -15.40
CA GLY A 325 4.18 4.00 -15.10
C GLY A 325 3.32 3.29 -16.16
N VAL A 326 3.59 3.54 -17.45
CA VAL A 326 2.94 2.85 -18.59
C VAL A 326 3.18 1.33 -18.50
N MET A 327 4.42 0.94 -18.30
CA MET A 327 4.79 -0.47 -18.18
C MET A 327 4.20 -1.12 -16.92
N GLY A 328 4.17 -0.42 -15.80
CA GLY A 328 3.62 -0.91 -14.54
C GLY A 328 2.14 -1.28 -14.61
N ILE A 329 1.29 -0.43 -15.23
CA ILE A 329 -0.12 -0.77 -15.41
C ILE A 329 -0.32 -1.90 -16.42
N THR A 330 0.52 -1.98 -17.46
CA THR A 330 0.52 -3.08 -18.42
C THR A 330 0.80 -4.42 -17.73
N SER A 331 1.86 -4.46 -16.94
CA SER A 331 2.23 -5.60 -16.08
C SER A 331 1.09 -6.00 -15.14
N TYR A 332 0.55 -5.05 -14.41
CA TYR A 332 -0.52 -5.26 -13.45
C TYR A 332 -1.76 -5.87 -14.10
N THR A 333 -2.21 -5.28 -15.22
CA THR A 333 -3.41 -5.74 -15.92
C THR A 333 -3.26 -7.16 -16.43
N ILE A 334 -2.13 -7.49 -17.09
CA ILE A 334 -1.89 -8.84 -17.60
C ILE A 334 -1.82 -9.85 -16.44
N ARG A 335 -1.02 -9.57 -15.42
CA ARG A 335 -0.84 -10.48 -14.29
C ARG A 335 -2.15 -10.76 -13.56
N VAL A 336 -2.86 -9.70 -13.15
CA VAL A 336 -4.07 -9.87 -12.32
C VAL A 336 -5.15 -10.60 -13.11
N SER A 337 -5.44 -10.18 -14.35
CA SER A 337 -6.47 -10.87 -15.15
C SER A 337 -6.11 -12.35 -15.39
N ALA A 338 -4.86 -12.62 -15.76
CA ALA A 338 -4.41 -13.97 -16.06
C ALA A 338 -4.43 -14.88 -14.82
N THR A 339 -3.87 -14.44 -13.69
CA THR A 339 -3.83 -15.27 -12.46
C THR A 339 -5.23 -15.51 -11.89
N GLN A 340 -6.10 -14.48 -11.87
CA GLN A 340 -7.46 -14.63 -11.36
C GLN A 340 -8.32 -15.55 -12.24
N LYS A 341 -8.00 -15.67 -13.52
CA LYS A 341 -8.68 -16.58 -14.43
C LYS A 341 -8.14 -18.01 -14.33
N TYR A 342 -6.81 -18.16 -14.21
CA TYR A 342 -6.14 -19.45 -14.15
C TYR A 342 -6.42 -20.21 -12.85
N VAL A 343 -6.48 -19.49 -11.71
CA VAL A 343 -6.70 -20.10 -10.40
C VAL A 343 -8.18 -20.43 -10.20
N PRO A 344 -8.54 -21.70 -9.85
CA PRO A 344 -9.91 -22.10 -9.53
C PRO A 344 -10.52 -21.25 -8.40
N ASP A 345 -11.83 -20.99 -8.47
CA ASP A 345 -12.53 -20.08 -7.53
C ASP A 345 -12.34 -20.50 -6.06
N GLU A 346 -12.34 -21.81 -5.79
CA GLU A 346 -12.18 -22.38 -4.45
C GLU A 346 -10.78 -22.11 -3.85
N ARG A 347 -9.78 -21.87 -4.70
CA ARG A 347 -8.37 -21.66 -4.30
C ARG A 347 -7.91 -20.22 -4.41
N LYS A 348 -8.72 -19.31 -5.00
CA LYS A 348 -8.34 -17.89 -5.20
C LYS A 348 -7.97 -17.18 -3.91
N GLY A 349 -8.75 -17.38 -2.85
CA GLY A 349 -8.47 -16.77 -1.55
C GLY A 349 -7.11 -17.19 -0.98
N ARG A 350 -6.82 -18.48 -1.00
CA ARG A 350 -5.55 -19.06 -0.51
C ARG A 350 -4.36 -18.63 -1.37
N PHE A 351 -4.52 -18.64 -2.69
CA PHE A 351 -3.51 -18.12 -3.63
C PHE A 351 -3.19 -16.65 -3.35
N ASN A 352 -4.21 -15.78 -3.30
CA ASN A 352 -4.02 -14.36 -3.07
C ASN A 352 -3.40 -14.08 -1.70
N GLY A 353 -3.79 -14.82 -0.66
CA GLY A 353 -3.21 -14.74 0.67
C GLY A 353 -1.72 -15.07 0.69
N ALA A 354 -1.33 -16.20 0.10
CA ALA A 354 0.07 -16.62 -0.01
C ALA A 354 0.90 -15.65 -0.88
N PHE A 355 0.34 -15.21 -2.01
CA PHE A 355 0.98 -14.25 -2.91
C PHE A 355 1.23 -12.90 -2.22
N ASN A 356 0.22 -12.35 -1.53
CA ASN A 356 0.35 -11.08 -0.82
C ASN A 356 1.34 -11.18 0.35
N MET A 357 1.36 -12.31 1.08
CA MET A 357 2.34 -12.56 2.14
C MET A 357 3.77 -12.54 1.60
N LEU A 358 4.03 -13.23 0.48
CA LEU A 358 5.35 -13.24 -0.16
C LEU A 358 5.77 -11.83 -0.59
N ASN A 359 4.86 -11.06 -1.18
CA ASN A 359 5.12 -9.67 -1.57
C ASN A 359 5.43 -8.77 -0.36
N THR A 360 4.67 -8.91 0.73
CA THR A 360 4.90 -8.11 1.94
C THR A 360 6.25 -8.44 2.57
N VAL A 361 6.60 -9.74 2.65
CA VAL A 361 7.92 -10.17 3.12
C VAL A 361 9.03 -9.63 2.20
N GLY A 362 8.84 -9.68 0.89
CA GLY A 362 9.77 -9.11 -0.09
C GLY A 362 9.98 -7.62 0.14
N SER A 363 8.90 -6.84 0.26
CA SER A 363 8.97 -5.38 0.50
C SER A 363 9.68 -5.04 1.80
N LEU A 364 9.28 -5.65 2.91
CA LEU A 364 9.93 -5.44 4.22
C LEU A 364 11.42 -5.81 4.19
N THR A 365 11.76 -6.92 3.53
CA THR A 365 13.16 -7.30 3.35
C THR A 365 13.92 -6.24 2.57
N GLY A 366 13.30 -5.70 1.50
CA GLY A 366 13.86 -4.62 0.70
C GLY A 366 14.07 -3.34 1.51
N GLU A 367 13.07 -2.93 2.30
CA GLU A 367 13.13 -1.75 3.18
C GLU A 367 14.29 -1.86 4.19
N ILE A 368 14.38 -3.00 4.89
CA ILE A 368 15.40 -3.24 5.92
C ILE A 368 16.81 -3.30 5.32
N THR A 369 16.97 -4.14 4.29
CA THR A 369 18.32 -4.42 3.74
C THR A 369 18.83 -3.25 2.91
N ALA A 370 17.98 -2.56 2.14
CA ALA A 370 18.37 -1.36 1.41
C ALA A 370 18.77 -0.22 2.35
N GLY A 371 17.99 0.03 3.41
CA GLY A 371 18.33 1.02 4.41
C GLY A 371 19.67 0.74 5.08
N ALA A 372 19.91 -0.51 5.49
CA ALA A 372 21.18 -0.90 6.11
C ALA A 372 22.38 -0.76 5.16
N LEU A 373 22.21 -1.07 3.88
CA LEU A 373 23.26 -0.98 2.86
C LEU A 373 23.72 0.45 2.61
N THR A 374 22.90 1.47 2.84
CA THR A 374 23.30 2.88 2.62
C THR A 374 24.43 3.35 3.56
N ASN A 375 24.66 2.63 4.66
CA ASN A 375 25.80 2.91 5.55
C ASN A 375 27.15 2.48 4.95
N VAL A 376 27.13 1.61 3.93
CA VAL A 376 28.35 1.01 3.35
C VAL A 376 28.47 1.33 1.86
N ILE A 377 27.34 1.42 1.16
CA ILE A 377 27.27 1.55 -0.29
C ILE A 377 26.48 2.81 -0.65
N PRO A 378 26.92 3.62 -1.64
CA PRO A 378 26.15 4.78 -2.11
C PRO A 378 24.74 4.39 -2.57
N THR A 379 23.75 5.24 -2.25
CA THR A 379 22.33 5.02 -2.57
C THR A 379 22.09 4.63 -4.04
N ARG A 380 22.75 5.32 -4.98
CA ARG A 380 22.65 5.01 -6.42
C ARG A 380 23.04 3.56 -6.74
N VAL A 381 24.14 3.10 -6.15
CA VAL A 381 24.63 1.74 -6.37
C VAL A 381 23.70 0.71 -5.73
N THR A 382 23.19 1.01 -4.53
CA THR A 382 22.20 0.15 -3.86
C THR A 382 20.96 -0.04 -4.73
N VAL A 383 20.33 1.05 -5.20
CA VAL A 383 19.13 0.98 -6.06
C VAL A 383 19.42 0.22 -7.36
N MET A 384 20.60 0.47 -7.98
CA MET A 384 21.03 -0.26 -9.18
C MET A 384 21.15 -1.77 -8.94
N LEU A 385 21.77 -2.20 -7.83
CA LEU A 385 21.91 -3.62 -7.50
C LEU A 385 20.55 -4.31 -7.36
N TYR A 386 19.61 -3.67 -6.67
CA TYR A 386 18.24 -4.21 -6.53
C TYR A 386 17.52 -4.30 -7.89
N GLY A 387 17.70 -3.29 -8.76
CA GLY A 387 17.18 -3.33 -10.12
C GLY A 387 17.75 -4.48 -10.94
N LEU A 388 19.07 -4.69 -10.87
CA LEU A 388 19.72 -5.81 -11.53
C LEU A 388 19.27 -7.16 -10.99
N ILE A 389 19.14 -7.32 -9.67
CA ILE A 389 18.60 -8.53 -9.03
C ILE A 389 17.17 -8.80 -9.53
N CYS A 390 16.32 -7.78 -9.57
CA CYS A 390 14.95 -7.92 -10.05
C CYS A 390 14.88 -8.27 -11.54
N ALA A 391 15.71 -7.63 -12.39
CA ALA A 391 15.82 -7.97 -13.81
C ALA A 391 16.31 -9.41 -14.03
N LEU A 392 17.30 -9.84 -13.26
CA LEU A 392 17.80 -11.22 -13.30
C LEU A 392 16.71 -12.22 -12.85
N ALA A 393 15.96 -11.88 -11.80
CA ALA A 393 14.83 -12.71 -11.36
C ALA A 393 13.75 -12.83 -12.45
N ALA A 394 13.48 -11.76 -13.22
CA ALA A 394 12.56 -11.84 -14.36
C ALA A 394 13.05 -12.82 -15.43
N VAL A 395 14.35 -12.78 -15.76
CA VAL A 395 14.95 -13.70 -16.74
C VAL A 395 14.91 -15.15 -16.24
N ILE A 396 15.31 -15.39 -14.99
CA ILE A 396 15.40 -16.74 -14.42
C ILE A 396 14.01 -17.34 -14.20
N PHE A 397 13.12 -16.64 -13.50
CA PHE A 397 11.84 -17.21 -13.08
C PHE A 397 10.78 -17.11 -14.17
N ILE A 398 10.63 -15.96 -14.85
CA ILE A 398 9.64 -15.80 -15.91
C ILE A 398 10.17 -16.33 -17.23
N GLY A 399 11.41 -15.96 -17.62
CA GLY A 399 12.05 -16.42 -18.84
C GLY A 399 12.35 -17.92 -18.84
N GLY A 400 12.93 -18.43 -17.72
CA GLY A 400 13.28 -19.84 -17.57
C GLY A 400 12.09 -20.79 -17.52
N ASN A 401 10.90 -20.33 -17.11
CA ASN A 401 9.65 -21.10 -17.07
C ASN A 401 8.67 -20.67 -18.17
N LYS A 402 9.20 -20.40 -19.38
CA LYS A 402 8.42 -19.86 -20.51
C LYS A 402 7.11 -20.62 -20.78
N ASN A 403 7.18 -21.95 -20.82
CA ASN A 403 6.02 -22.78 -21.20
C ASN A 403 4.89 -22.67 -20.16
N GLU A 404 5.24 -22.76 -18.87
CA GLU A 404 4.29 -22.72 -17.78
C GLU A 404 3.69 -21.31 -17.58
N VAL A 405 4.54 -20.27 -17.63
CA VAL A 405 4.11 -18.88 -17.46
C VAL A 405 3.32 -18.40 -18.69
N SER A 406 3.71 -18.78 -19.91
CA SER A 406 2.94 -18.41 -21.10
C SER A 406 1.55 -19.05 -21.12
N ARG A 407 1.42 -20.28 -20.59
CA ARG A 407 0.13 -20.93 -20.41
C ARG A 407 -0.82 -20.13 -19.51
N ILE A 408 -0.28 -19.45 -18.48
CA ILE A 408 -1.05 -18.60 -17.58
C ILE A 408 -1.38 -17.26 -18.26
N TYR A 409 -0.37 -16.57 -18.81
CA TYR A 409 -0.52 -15.21 -19.31
C TYR A 409 -1.24 -15.12 -20.65
N ASN A 410 -1.08 -16.10 -21.53
CA ASN A 410 -1.71 -16.14 -22.84
C ASN A 410 -3.13 -16.77 -22.80
N THR A 411 -3.71 -16.98 -21.63
CA THR A 411 -5.08 -17.50 -21.49
C THR A 411 -6.09 -16.52 -22.10
N GLU A 412 -7.13 -17.02 -22.74
CA GLU A 412 -8.24 -16.21 -23.30
C GLU A 412 -9.01 -15.50 -22.18
N GLU A 413 -9.50 -14.30 -22.45
CA GLU A 413 -10.41 -13.55 -21.56
C GLU A 413 -11.81 -14.17 -21.52
#